data_0524f4eef8a8b233516326372eeef94c
#
_entry.id   0524f4eef8a8b233516326372eeef94c
#
_cell.length_a   1.000
_cell.length_b   1.000
_cell.length_c   1.000
_cell.angle_alpha   90.00
_cell.angle_beta   90.00
_cell.angle_gamma   90.00
#
_symmetry.space_group_name_H-M   'P 1'
#
loop_
_entity.id
_entity.type
_entity.pdbx_description
1 polymer ?
#
loop_
_entity_poly.entity_id
_entity_poly.type
_entity_poly.pdbx_seq_one_letter_code
_entity_poly.pdbx_strand_id
1 'polypeptide(L)' 'MSETIISSFILRFTQETEVETPWRGVVRHVQSDEEARFTRIEEALRFIARYVDLAEPRSEE' A
#
# COMPACT_ATOMS: atom_id res chain seq x y z
N MET A 1 0.82 -28.73 5.97
CA MET A 1 -0.18 -27.89 6.35
C MET A 1 0.15 -26.50 6.05
N SER A 2 -0.74 -25.72 5.62
CA SER A 2 -0.44 -24.36 5.28
C SER A 2 -1.05 -23.43 6.29
N GLU A 3 -0.45 -22.26 6.40
CA GLU A 3 -0.96 -21.25 7.29
C GLU A 3 -1.53 -20.14 6.49
N THR A 4 -2.49 -19.45 7.03
CA THR A 4 -3.07 -18.30 6.37
C THR A 4 -2.61 -17.06 7.11
N ILE A 5 -1.98 -16.15 6.41
CA ILE A 5 -1.54 -14.92 7.00
C ILE A 5 -2.33 -13.82 6.32
N ILE A 6 -2.99 -13.03 7.13
CA ILE A 6 -3.82 -11.95 6.61
C ILE A 6 -3.14 -10.63 6.86
N SER A 7 -2.97 -9.85 5.82
CA SER A 7 -2.43 -8.51 5.94
C SER A 7 -3.44 -7.56 5.36
N SER A 8 -3.87 -6.62 6.15
CA SER A 8 -4.86 -5.66 5.71
C SER A 8 -4.28 -4.27 5.72
N PHE A 9 -4.67 -3.46 4.77
CA PHE A 9 -4.11 -2.13 4.65
C PHE A 9 -5.23 -1.14 4.42
N ILE A 10 -5.06 0.06 4.94
CA ILE A 10 -5.99 1.13 4.72
C ILE A 10 -5.24 2.21 3.97
N LEU A 11 -5.77 2.63 2.86
CA LEU A 11 -5.18 3.71 2.09
C LEU A 11 -6.10 4.91 2.15
N ARG A 12 -5.52 6.07 2.44
CA ARG A 12 -6.31 7.30 2.47
C ARG A 12 -5.66 8.26 1.51
N PHE A 13 -6.43 8.82 0.61
CA PHE A 13 -5.94 9.79 -0.34
C PHE A 13 -6.53 11.14 0.00
N THR A 14 -5.70 12.18 -0.06
CA THR A 14 -6.14 13.53 0.17
C THR A 14 -5.84 14.35 -1.07
N GLN A 15 -6.82 15.02 -1.59
CA GLN A 15 -6.63 15.87 -2.75
C GLN A 15 -7.47 17.11 -2.55
N GLU A 16 -6.85 18.27 -2.66
CA GLU A 16 -7.58 19.49 -2.45
C GLU A 16 -8.10 19.99 -3.77
N THR A 17 -9.33 20.35 -3.81
CA THR A 17 -9.95 20.71 -5.06
C THR A 17 -9.68 22.12 -5.47
N GLU A 18 -9.21 22.96 -4.55
CA GLU A 18 -9.01 24.34 -4.90
C GLU A 18 -7.59 24.69 -5.22
N VAL A 19 -6.70 23.74 -5.19
CA VAL A 19 -5.33 23.98 -5.54
C VAL A 19 -4.91 22.92 -6.49
N GLU A 20 -4.02 23.25 -7.35
CA GLU A 20 -3.56 22.27 -8.28
C GLU A 20 -2.46 21.50 -7.70
N THR A 21 -2.59 21.02 -6.51
CA THR A 21 -1.56 20.21 -5.91
C THR A 21 -1.86 18.78 -6.18
N PRO A 22 -0.87 17.98 -6.33
CA PRO A 22 -1.11 16.56 -6.51
C PRO A 22 -1.69 15.97 -5.25
N TRP A 23 -2.32 14.85 -5.39
CA TRP A 23 -2.85 14.15 -4.25
C TRP A 23 -1.72 13.59 -3.40
N ARG A 24 -2.03 13.28 -2.18
CA ARG A 24 -1.07 12.62 -1.31
C ARG A 24 -1.82 11.54 -0.57
N GLY A 25 -1.11 10.59 -0.04
CA GLY A 25 -1.76 9.49 0.62
C GLY A 25 -1.02 8.99 1.83
N VAL A 26 -1.71 8.15 2.57
CA VAL A 26 -1.15 7.47 3.72
C VAL A 26 -1.59 6.03 3.60
N VAL A 27 -0.68 5.09 3.80
CA VAL A 27 -1.03 3.69 3.82
C VAL A 27 -0.68 3.16 5.21
N ARG A 28 -1.56 2.36 5.77
CA ARG A 28 -1.38 1.85 7.10
C ARG A 28 -1.58 0.35 7.08
N HIS A 29 -0.66 -0.36 7.69
CA HIS A 29 -0.78 -1.80 7.83
C HIS A 29 -1.54 -2.04 9.14
N VAL A 30 -2.71 -2.64 9.05
CA VAL A 30 -3.61 -2.72 10.18
C VAL A 30 -3.01 -3.55 11.31
N GLN A 31 -2.42 -4.68 10.98
CA GLN A 31 -1.96 -5.60 12.00
C GLN A 31 -0.78 -5.06 12.81
N SER A 32 0.09 -4.26 12.20
CA SER A 32 1.22 -3.73 12.92
C SER A 32 1.04 -2.27 13.31
N ASP A 33 0.03 -1.62 12.74
CA ASP A 33 -0.24 -0.22 13.00
C ASP A 33 0.86 0.69 12.45
N GLU A 34 1.68 0.22 11.55
CA GLU A 34 2.68 1.06 10.94
C GLU A 34 2.07 1.78 9.77
N GLU A 35 2.54 2.99 9.50
CA GLU A 35 2.01 3.72 8.38
C GLU A 35 3.12 4.42 7.65
N ALA A 36 2.87 4.79 6.42
CA ALA A 36 3.80 5.52 5.60
C ALA A 36 3.04 6.50 4.74
N ARG A 37 3.64 7.65 4.48
CA ARG A 37 3.05 8.62 3.60
C ARG A 37 3.60 8.42 2.24
N PHE A 38 2.80 8.71 1.23
CA PHE A 38 3.26 8.55 -0.14
C PHE A 38 2.62 9.60 -1.03
N THR A 39 3.35 9.98 -2.07
CA THR A 39 2.82 10.89 -3.08
C THR A 39 2.81 10.20 -4.43
N ARG A 40 3.31 8.99 -4.52
CA ARG A 40 3.27 8.21 -5.73
C ARG A 40 2.82 6.82 -5.36
N ILE A 41 2.01 6.23 -6.19
CA ILE A 41 1.43 4.94 -5.85
C ILE A 41 2.51 3.87 -5.69
N GLU A 42 3.63 4.02 -6.38
CA GLU A 42 4.69 3.05 -6.25
C GLU A 42 5.26 3.03 -4.84
N GLU A 43 5.22 4.17 -4.15
CA GLU A 43 5.70 4.20 -2.79
C GLU A 43 4.80 3.41 -1.87
N ALA A 44 3.49 3.48 -2.10
CA ALA A 44 2.56 2.70 -1.30
C ALA A 44 2.79 1.21 -1.55
N LEU A 45 3.07 0.85 -2.79
CA LEU A 45 3.30 -0.55 -3.10
C LEU A 45 4.58 -1.05 -2.45
N ARG A 46 5.60 -0.20 -2.34
CA ARG A 46 6.81 -0.61 -1.68
C ARG A 46 6.55 -0.87 -0.21
N PHE A 47 5.73 -0.03 0.41
CA PHE A 47 5.40 -0.25 1.81
C PHE A 47 4.64 -1.56 1.98
N ILE A 48 3.66 -1.82 1.12
CA ILE A 48 2.86 -3.02 1.20
C ILE A 48 3.75 -4.24 0.96
N ALA A 49 4.73 -4.12 0.09
CA ALA A 49 5.59 -5.24 -0.24
C ALA A 49 6.45 -5.69 0.94
N ARG A 50 6.55 -4.87 1.97
CA ARG A 50 7.28 -5.28 3.15
C ARG A 50 6.52 -6.35 3.93
N TYR A 51 5.22 -6.47 3.71
CA TYR A 51 4.39 -7.41 4.44
C TYR A 51 3.82 -8.49 3.54
N VAL A 52 3.70 -8.22 2.27
CA VAL A 52 3.05 -9.14 1.35
C VAL A 52 3.96 -9.30 0.14
N ASP A 53 4.12 -10.52 -0.31
CA ASP A 53 4.93 -10.76 -1.48
C ASP A 53 4.11 -10.40 -2.69
N LEU A 54 4.39 -9.26 -3.28
CA LEU A 54 3.61 -8.78 -4.41
C LEU A 54 4.22 -9.17 -5.75
N ALA A 55 5.24 -10.02 -5.73
CA ALA A 55 5.80 -10.45 -7.00
C ALA A 55 4.73 -11.18 -7.77
N GLU A 56 4.62 -10.87 -9.04
CA GLU A 56 3.59 -11.51 -9.80
C GLU A 56 3.90 -12.93 -10.02
N PRO A 57 2.93 -13.77 -10.02
CA PRO A 57 3.17 -15.17 -10.26
C PRO A 57 3.64 -15.28 -11.67
N ARG A 58 4.55 -16.16 -11.98
CA ARG A 58 5.02 -16.31 -13.20
C ARG A 58 4.09 -16.91 -13.99
N SER A 59 3.66 -16.38 -14.93
CA SER A 59 2.75 -17.00 -15.69
C SER A 59 3.50 -17.68 -16.61
N GLU A 60 3.72 -18.74 -16.47
CA GLU A 60 4.44 -19.38 -17.22
C GLU A 60 3.81 -19.69 -18.19
N GLU A 61 3.72 -19.44 -18.89
CA GLU A 61 3.04 -19.70 -19.76
C GLU A 61 3.47 -20.07 -20.39
#